data_538d5e940ed3e966fe833b354ce21d95
#
_entry.id   538d5e940ed3e966fe833b354ce21d95
#
_cell.length_a   1.000
_cell.length_b   1.000
_cell.length_c   1.000
_cell.angle_alpha   90.00
_cell.angle_beta   90.00
_cell.angle_gamma   90.00
#
_symmetry.space_group_name_H-M   'P 1'
#
loop_
_entity.id
_entity.type
_entity.pdbx_description
1 polymer ?
#
loop_
_entity_poly.entity_id
_entity_poly.type
_entity_poly.pdbx_seq_one_letter_code
_entity_poly.pdbx_strand_id
1 'polypeptide(L)'
;MTSVQVKSDDLRIQVPTSRAFAYETAPDLPKLHQNMLIVGARGQGKTVAAVNILRMLPFDRIFVVSPTMKSNAEIMKELKINPQDVYENPDDISCIQQIKDAVQKEADELEKYRDDLRKYHKLMKTLKSSSPMFHVQDDELELFFKDGDFKPPEHKWGGRKPICALLFDDCMGSQLFTKGIRQLNQLTIFHRHLAPVKNDGAIGISLFWLLQSYLAQSGGISKCIRNNATSLIFFKSKSDKQIEEVSSEC
;
A
#
# COMPACT_ATOMS: atom_id res chain seq x y z
N MET A 1 -52.46 6.33 -19.71
CA MET A 1 -51.18 6.07 -18.98
C MET A 1 -50.57 4.82 -19.59
N THR A 2 -49.53 4.97 -20.37
CA THR A 2 -48.81 3.85 -21.00
C THR A 2 -47.83 3.29 -19.96
N SER A 3 -48.07 2.10 -19.45
CA SER A 3 -47.12 1.40 -18.56
C SER A 3 -45.93 0.91 -19.36
N VAL A 4 -44.76 1.35 -19.03
CA VAL A 4 -43.50 0.82 -19.58
C VAL A 4 -43.20 -0.47 -18.83
N GLN A 5 -43.28 -1.61 -19.49
CA GLN A 5 -42.80 -2.88 -18.94
C GLN A 5 -41.28 -2.97 -19.17
N VAL A 6 -40.50 -2.91 -18.08
CA VAL A 6 -39.05 -3.19 -18.11
C VAL A 6 -38.86 -4.69 -18.01
N LYS A 7 -38.19 -5.31 -19.00
CA LYS A 7 -37.86 -6.74 -18.96
C LYS A 7 -36.74 -6.98 -17.90
N SER A 8 -36.86 -8.07 -17.17
CA SER A 8 -35.88 -8.44 -16.11
C SER A 8 -34.42 -8.53 -16.58
N ASP A 9 -34.23 -8.87 -17.87
CA ASP A 9 -32.88 -8.96 -18.46
C ASP A 9 -32.21 -7.59 -18.64
N ASP A 10 -32.99 -6.50 -18.72
CA ASP A 10 -32.48 -5.13 -18.82
C ASP A 10 -31.94 -4.61 -17.48
N LEU A 11 -32.16 -5.35 -16.38
CA LEU A 11 -31.68 -5.04 -15.04
C LEU A 11 -30.37 -5.77 -14.68
N ARG A 12 -29.79 -6.53 -15.58
CA ARG A 12 -28.50 -7.18 -15.33
C ARG A 12 -27.40 -6.14 -15.27
N ILE A 13 -26.86 -5.91 -14.08
CA ILE A 13 -25.67 -5.11 -13.87
C ILE A 13 -24.49 -5.90 -14.46
N GLN A 14 -23.95 -5.42 -15.57
CA GLN A 14 -22.66 -5.91 -16.06
C GLN A 14 -21.59 -5.36 -15.15
N VAL A 15 -21.07 -6.22 -14.28
CA VAL A 15 -19.89 -5.88 -13.47
C VAL A 15 -18.71 -5.76 -14.43
N PRO A 16 -18.05 -4.57 -14.53
CA PRO A 16 -16.85 -4.43 -15.31
C PRO A 16 -15.86 -5.49 -14.82
N THR A 17 -15.21 -6.20 -15.73
CA THR A 17 -14.07 -7.07 -15.38
C THR A 17 -13.04 -6.20 -14.67
N SER A 18 -13.04 -6.21 -13.34
CA SER A 18 -11.97 -5.59 -12.58
C SER A 18 -10.68 -6.28 -13.02
N ARG A 19 -9.67 -5.51 -13.43
CA ARG A 19 -8.35 -6.08 -13.61
C ARG A 19 -7.98 -6.70 -12.27
N ALA A 20 -7.88 -8.03 -12.24
CA ALA A 20 -7.47 -8.74 -11.05
C ALA A 20 -6.15 -8.15 -10.54
N PHE A 21 -6.03 -7.95 -9.23
CA PHE A 21 -4.73 -7.58 -8.67
C PHE A 21 -3.71 -8.62 -9.11
N ALA A 22 -2.53 -8.17 -9.52
CA ALA A 22 -1.47 -9.04 -10.05
C ALA A 22 -0.95 -10.08 -9.04
N TYR A 23 -1.44 -10.01 -7.79
CA TYR A 23 -1.01 -10.87 -6.69
C TYR A 23 -2.21 -11.45 -5.96
N GLU A 24 -2.35 -12.76 -6.06
CA GLU A 24 -3.30 -13.53 -5.26
C GLU A 24 -2.63 -13.90 -3.93
N THR A 25 -3.32 -13.67 -2.83
CA THR A 25 -2.92 -14.18 -1.51
C THR A 25 -3.53 -15.56 -1.31
N ALA A 26 -2.91 -16.39 -0.45
CA ALA A 26 -3.51 -17.67 -0.07
C ALA A 26 -4.93 -17.45 0.50
N PRO A 27 -5.87 -18.41 0.33
CA PRO A 27 -7.27 -18.26 0.72
C PRO A 27 -7.46 -17.85 2.19
N ASP A 28 -6.57 -18.30 3.06
CA ASP A 28 -6.62 -18.06 4.51
C ASP A 28 -5.93 -16.74 4.92
N LEU A 29 -5.32 -16.04 3.97
CA LEU A 29 -4.66 -14.76 4.24
C LEU A 29 -5.52 -13.57 3.77
N PRO A 30 -5.40 -12.43 4.44
CA PRO A 30 -6.07 -11.22 4.01
C PRO A 30 -5.64 -10.81 2.59
N LYS A 31 -6.57 -10.27 1.82
CA LYS A 31 -6.27 -9.71 0.48
C LYS A 31 -5.37 -8.49 0.60
N LEU A 32 -4.57 -8.24 -0.43
CA LEU A 32 -3.74 -7.02 -0.49
C LEU A 32 -4.60 -5.75 -0.54
N HIS A 33 -3.97 -4.63 -0.20
CA HIS A 33 -4.59 -3.33 -0.03
C HIS A 33 -5.71 -3.36 1.03
N GLN A 34 -5.45 -4.10 2.10
CA GLN A 34 -6.35 -4.17 3.25
C GLN A 34 -6.23 -2.95 4.16
N ASN A 35 -7.27 -2.73 4.95
CA ASN A 35 -7.28 -1.82 6.09
C ASN A 35 -7.60 -2.67 7.34
N MET A 36 -6.55 -3.05 8.10
CA MET A 36 -6.66 -3.98 9.21
C MET A 36 -6.53 -3.25 10.55
N LEU A 37 -7.48 -3.49 11.43
CA LEU A 37 -7.43 -3.04 12.82
C LEU A 37 -7.02 -4.20 13.73
N ILE A 38 -6.02 -3.98 14.58
CA ILE A 38 -5.56 -4.93 15.59
C ILE A 38 -5.72 -4.26 16.96
N VAL A 39 -6.76 -4.65 17.67
CA VAL A 39 -7.21 -3.98 18.90
C VAL A 39 -6.95 -4.86 20.11
N GLY A 40 -6.36 -4.30 21.15
CA GLY A 40 -6.12 -5.02 22.40
C GLY A 40 -5.31 -4.19 23.40
N ALA A 41 -5.41 -4.50 24.68
CA ALA A 41 -4.66 -3.82 25.72
C ALA A 41 -3.13 -4.01 25.57
N ARG A 42 -2.36 -3.24 26.32
CA ARG A 42 -0.90 -3.39 26.35
C ARG A 42 -0.51 -4.83 26.78
N GLY A 43 0.47 -5.41 26.11
CA GLY A 43 0.99 -6.74 26.43
C GLY A 43 0.17 -7.92 25.91
N GLN A 44 -0.91 -7.70 25.15
CA GLN A 44 -1.75 -8.78 24.61
C GLN A 44 -1.23 -9.41 23.31
N GLY A 45 -0.08 -8.96 22.79
CA GLY A 45 0.51 -9.56 21.60
C GLY A 45 0.12 -8.93 20.28
N LYS A 46 -0.42 -7.70 20.27
CA LYS A 46 -0.79 -6.98 19.03
C LYS A 46 0.37 -6.89 18.03
N THR A 47 1.54 -6.44 18.49
CA THR A 47 2.73 -6.31 17.65
C THR A 47 3.18 -7.67 17.11
N VAL A 48 3.12 -8.72 17.93
CA VAL A 48 3.44 -10.10 17.50
C VAL A 48 2.48 -10.57 16.41
N ALA A 49 1.17 -10.33 16.58
CA ALA A 49 0.17 -10.67 15.57
C ALA A 49 0.41 -9.91 14.26
N ALA A 50 0.67 -8.59 14.34
CA ALA A 50 0.97 -7.77 13.16
C ALA A 50 2.23 -8.27 12.44
N VAL A 51 3.32 -8.52 13.15
CA VAL A 51 4.59 -9.02 12.58
C VAL A 51 4.37 -10.36 11.87
N ASN A 52 3.64 -11.28 12.48
CA ASN A 52 3.34 -12.57 11.85
C ASN A 52 2.54 -12.41 10.56
N ILE A 53 1.53 -11.55 10.55
CA ILE A 53 0.73 -11.29 9.35
C ILE A 53 1.58 -10.62 8.26
N LEU A 54 2.36 -9.60 8.63
CA LEU A 54 3.25 -8.89 7.69
C LEU A 54 4.27 -9.84 7.08
N ARG A 55 4.77 -10.83 7.84
CA ARG A 55 5.72 -11.84 7.34
C ARG A 55 5.08 -12.84 6.38
N MET A 56 3.80 -13.17 6.57
CA MET A 56 3.07 -14.10 5.71
C MET A 56 2.65 -13.49 4.39
N LEU A 57 2.62 -12.15 4.29
CA LEU A 57 2.22 -11.42 3.09
C LEU A 57 3.46 -10.95 2.32
N PRO A 58 3.41 -10.90 0.97
CA PRO A 58 4.57 -10.62 0.14
C PRO A 58 4.84 -9.11 0.02
N PHE A 59 5.03 -8.41 1.14
CA PHE A 59 5.36 -6.99 1.14
C PHE A 59 6.79 -6.75 0.70
N ASP A 60 6.97 -5.87 -0.27
CA ASP A 60 8.28 -5.42 -0.76
C ASP A 60 8.80 -4.23 0.07
N ARG A 61 7.89 -3.37 0.53
CA ARG A 61 8.22 -2.18 1.30
C ARG A 61 7.22 -1.95 2.43
N ILE A 62 7.74 -1.80 3.64
CA ILE A 62 6.94 -1.59 4.83
C ILE A 62 7.33 -0.27 5.46
N PHE A 63 6.38 0.66 5.52
CA PHE A 63 6.50 1.91 6.27
C PHE A 63 5.98 1.70 7.69
N VAL A 64 6.60 2.35 8.65
CA VAL A 64 6.21 2.26 10.05
C VAL A 64 6.15 3.63 10.67
N VAL A 65 5.04 3.95 11.33
CA VAL A 65 4.92 5.09 12.24
C VAL A 65 4.85 4.53 13.65
N SER A 66 5.93 4.69 14.42
CA SER A 66 6.01 4.16 15.77
C SER A 66 7.15 4.78 16.55
N PRO A 67 6.92 5.30 17.78
CA PRO A 67 7.99 5.84 18.61
C PRO A 67 8.96 4.79 19.15
N THR A 68 8.61 3.50 19.04
CA THR A 68 9.36 2.40 19.67
C THR A 68 10.00 1.43 18.66
N MET A 69 9.71 1.56 17.36
CA MET A 69 10.10 0.55 16.38
C MET A 69 11.61 0.42 16.20
N LYS A 70 12.36 1.53 16.18
CA LYS A 70 13.83 1.46 16.03
C LYS A 70 14.52 0.74 17.19
N SER A 71 13.90 0.70 18.37
CA SER A 71 14.41 -0.10 19.49
C SER A 71 14.21 -1.60 19.27
N ASN A 72 13.35 -2.02 18.34
CA ASN A 72 13.04 -3.40 18.02
C ASN A 72 13.80 -3.88 16.77
N ALA A 73 15.13 -3.84 16.84
CA ALA A 73 16.02 -4.17 15.70
C ALA A 73 15.76 -5.57 15.10
N GLU A 74 15.34 -6.53 15.91
CA GLU A 74 14.99 -7.89 15.44
C GLU A 74 13.78 -7.86 14.51
N ILE A 75 12.70 -7.16 14.89
CA ILE A 75 11.50 -7.00 14.06
C ILE A 75 11.83 -6.28 12.74
N MET A 76 12.64 -5.21 12.80
CA MET A 76 13.07 -4.49 11.61
C MET A 76 13.84 -5.40 10.65
N LYS A 77 14.75 -6.21 11.18
CA LYS A 77 15.54 -7.16 10.40
C LYS A 77 14.66 -8.27 9.81
N GLU A 78 13.78 -8.84 10.62
CA GLU A 78 12.87 -9.93 10.21
C GLU A 78 11.93 -9.49 9.07
N LEU A 79 11.35 -8.30 9.19
CA LEU A 79 10.45 -7.71 8.17
C LEU A 79 11.19 -6.96 7.06
N LYS A 80 12.52 -6.91 7.09
CA LYS A 80 13.37 -6.18 6.13
C LYS A 80 12.96 -4.70 5.99
N ILE A 81 12.58 -4.06 7.11
CA ILE A 81 12.17 -2.66 7.12
C ILE A 81 13.40 -1.78 6.92
N ASN A 82 13.33 -0.88 5.93
CA ASN A 82 14.37 0.11 5.74
C ASN A 82 14.29 1.16 6.87
N PRO A 83 15.39 1.48 7.56
CA PRO A 83 15.40 2.53 8.59
C PRO A 83 14.86 3.89 8.13
N GLN A 84 14.96 4.20 6.84
CA GLN A 84 14.42 5.42 6.24
C GLN A 84 12.88 5.43 6.15
N ASP A 85 12.24 4.25 6.23
CA ASP A 85 10.80 4.09 6.19
C ASP A 85 10.17 4.03 7.59
N VAL A 86 10.97 4.33 8.65
CA VAL A 86 10.51 4.38 10.05
C VAL A 86 10.41 5.82 10.53
N TYR A 87 9.20 6.22 10.88
CA TYR A 87 8.82 7.54 11.39
C TYR A 87 8.61 7.43 12.90
N GLU A 88 9.58 7.88 13.70
CA GLU A 88 9.56 7.70 15.15
C GLU A 88 8.69 8.73 15.87
N ASN A 89 8.41 9.86 15.24
CA ASN A 89 7.63 10.92 15.84
C ASN A 89 6.19 10.94 15.30
N PRO A 90 5.22 10.33 16.01
CA PRO A 90 3.82 10.37 15.61
C PRO A 90 3.16 11.75 15.81
N ASP A 91 3.86 12.72 16.40
CA ASP A 91 3.41 14.11 16.47
C ASP A 91 3.78 14.91 15.21
N ASP A 92 4.67 14.40 14.38
CA ASP A 92 4.94 14.96 13.07
C ASP A 92 3.89 14.50 12.05
N ILE A 93 2.88 15.35 11.82
CA ILE A 93 1.79 15.08 10.89
C ILE A 93 2.30 14.97 9.43
N SER A 94 3.47 15.55 9.11
CA SER A 94 4.04 15.51 7.76
C SER A 94 4.45 14.11 7.31
N CYS A 95 4.64 13.17 8.24
CA CYS A 95 5.02 11.79 7.93
C CYS A 95 4.07 11.12 6.94
N ILE A 96 2.77 11.42 6.98
CA ILE A 96 1.78 10.88 6.05
C ILE A 96 2.04 11.36 4.62
N GLN A 97 2.39 12.64 4.45
CA GLN A 97 2.73 13.14 3.12
C GLN A 97 4.05 12.56 2.63
N GLN A 98 5.05 12.44 3.48
CA GLN A 98 6.34 11.82 3.15
C GLN A 98 6.16 10.36 2.70
N ILE A 99 5.29 9.60 3.35
CA ILE A 99 4.96 8.23 2.94
C ILE A 99 4.27 8.21 1.58
N LYS A 100 3.29 9.10 1.35
CA LYS A 100 2.62 9.23 0.04
C LYS A 100 3.61 9.55 -1.08
N ASP A 101 4.53 10.49 -0.83
CA ASP A 101 5.55 10.90 -1.79
C ASP A 101 6.54 9.75 -2.06
N ALA A 102 6.88 8.97 -1.03
CA ALA A 102 7.73 7.80 -1.20
C ALA A 102 7.07 6.69 -2.04
N VAL A 103 5.76 6.48 -1.89
CA VAL A 103 5.02 5.54 -2.74
C VAL A 103 4.83 6.09 -4.16
N GLN A 104 4.60 7.40 -4.31
CA GLN A 104 4.52 8.06 -5.62
C GLN A 104 5.85 7.92 -6.40
N LYS A 105 6.98 8.09 -5.72
CA LYS A 105 8.30 7.89 -6.31
C LYS A 105 8.49 6.47 -6.87
N GLU A 106 7.94 5.44 -6.20
CA GLU A 106 7.94 4.07 -6.74
C GLU A 106 7.16 3.97 -8.06
N ALA A 107 6.02 4.68 -8.18
CA ALA A 107 5.25 4.71 -9.42
C ALA A 107 6.02 5.41 -10.54
N ASP A 108 6.63 6.56 -10.23
CA ASP A 108 7.40 7.35 -11.20
C ASP A 108 8.63 6.57 -11.72
N GLU A 109 9.34 5.87 -10.81
CA GLU A 109 10.47 4.99 -11.17
C GLU A 109 10.03 3.82 -12.05
N LEU A 110 8.88 3.22 -11.77
CA LEU A 110 8.31 2.15 -12.58
C LEU A 110 7.90 2.64 -13.98
N GLU A 111 7.26 3.80 -14.08
CA GLU A 111 6.90 4.39 -15.37
C GLU A 111 8.12 4.75 -16.21
N LYS A 112 9.13 5.36 -15.60
CA LYS A 112 10.42 5.64 -16.24
C LYS A 112 11.07 4.36 -16.77
N TYR A 113 11.14 3.32 -15.94
CA TYR A 113 11.69 2.02 -16.35
C TYR A 113 10.95 1.45 -17.56
N ARG A 114 9.60 1.49 -17.57
CA ARG A 114 8.78 1.00 -18.67
C ARG A 114 9.00 1.79 -19.96
N ASP A 115 9.20 3.09 -19.86
CA ASP A 115 9.51 3.96 -20.99
C ASP A 115 10.91 3.64 -21.53
N ASP A 116 11.89 3.50 -20.67
CA ASP A 116 13.26 3.17 -21.06
C ASP A 116 13.34 1.76 -21.66
N LEU A 117 12.59 0.80 -21.12
CA LEU A 117 12.51 -0.55 -21.69
C LEU A 117 11.90 -0.55 -23.11
N ARG A 118 10.89 0.29 -23.36
CA ARG A 118 10.31 0.47 -24.71
C ARG A 118 11.33 1.04 -25.68
N LYS A 119 12.09 2.06 -25.26
CA LYS A 119 13.17 2.65 -26.06
C LYS A 119 14.26 1.62 -26.36
N TYR A 120 14.69 0.86 -25.35
CA TYR A 120 15.66 -0.22 -25.51
C TYR A 120 15.21 -1.25 -26.56
N HIS A 121 13.98 -1.76 -26.46
CA HIS A 121 13.46 -2.73 -27.41
C HIS A 121 13.37 -2.15 -28.84
N LYS A 122 12.98 -0.87 -28.98
CA LYS A 122 12.97 -0.18 -30.28
C LYS A 122 14.38 -0.09 -30.85
N LEU A 123 15.35 0.34 -30.04
CA LEU A 123 16.76 0.41 -30.43
C LEU A 123 17.29 -0.97 -30.88
N MET A 124 17.10 -2.02 -30.08
CA MET A 124 17.56 -3.37 -30.41
C MET A 124 16.91 -3.92 -31.69
N LYS A 125 15.64 -3.58 -31.94
CA LYS A 125 14.97 -3.92 -33.19
C LYS A 125 15.59 -3.20 -34.40
N THR A 126 15.90 -1.91 -34.24
CA THR A 126 16.54 -1.09 -35.27
C THR A 126 17.94 -1.61 -35.60
N LEU A 127 18.75 -1.91 -34.59
CA LEU A 127 20.11 -2.47 -34.76
C LEU A 127 20.13 -3.86 -35.45
N LYS A 128 19.09 -4.65 -35.24
CA LYS A 128 18.93 -5.97 -35.89
C LYS A 128 18.38 -5.87 -37.33
N SER A 129 17.74 -4.79 -37.70
CA SER A 129 17.23 -4.59 -39.07
C SER A 129 18.38 -4.11 -39.94
N SER A 130 18.73 -4.87 -40.96
CA SER A 130 19.80 -4.59 -41.94
C SER A 130 19.50 -3.39 -42.87
N SER A 131 18.59 -2.52 -42.53
CA SER A 131 18.19 -1.39 -43.34
C SER A 131 19.00 -0.15 -42.99
N PRO A 132 19.76 0.46 -43.96
CA PRO A 132 20.67 1.58 -43.68
C PRO A 132 19.97 2.90 -43.41
N MET A 133 18.66 2.95 -43.27
CA MET A 133 17.85 4.16 -43.31
C MET A 133 17.43 4.70 -41.92
N PHE A 134 17.89 4.11 -40.84
CA PHE A 134 17.54 4.58 -39.50
C PHE A 134 18.73 5.24 -38.84
N HIS A 135 18.71 6.57 -38.74
CA HIS A 135 19.57 7.31 -37.82
C HIS A 135 19.09 7.07 -36.42
N VAL A 136 19.81 6.26 -35.67
CA VAL A 136 19.68 6.17 -34.19
C VAL A 136 20.36 7.42 -33.65
N GLN A 137 19.73 8.15 -32.73
CA GLN A 137 20.33 9.30 -32.09
C GLN A 137 21.43 8.82 -31.14
N ASP A 138 22.56 9.52 -31.12
CA ASP A 138 23.71 9.16 -30.28
C ASP A 138 23.30 9.09 -28.79
N ASP A 139 22.41 9.97 -28.33
CA ASP A 139 21.89 9.98 -26.96
C ASP A 139 21.13 8.67 -26.60
N GLU A 140 20.43 8.04 -27.57
CA GLU A 140 19.76 6.76 -27.34
C GLU A 140 20.76 5.60 -27.26
N LEU A 141 21.87 5.67 -28.00
CA LEU A 141 22.95 4.69 -27.93
C LEU A 141 23.69 4.77 -26.59
N GLU A 142 24.07 5.97 -26.17
CA GLU A 142 24.78 6.20 -24.91
C GLU A 142 23.96 5.75 -23.69
N LEU A 143 22.65 5.91 -23.73
CA LEU A 143 21.77 5.55 -22.62
C LEU A 143 21.84 4.05 -22.25
N PHE A 144 21.99 3.19 -23.24
CA PHE A 144 21.94 1.73 -23.07
C PHE A 144 23.26 1.02 -23.28
N PHE A 145 24.28 1.70 -23.82
CA PHE A 145 25.60 1.11 -24.04
C PHE A 145 26.45 1.24 -22.77
N LYS A 146 26.72 0.14 -22.11
CA LYS A 146 27.49 0.07 -20.86
C LYS A 146 28.47 -1.10 -20.90
N ASP A 147 29.71 -0.84 -20.49
CA ASP A 147 30.77 -1.87 -20.41
C ASP A 147 30.97 -2.63 -21.73
N GLY A 148 30.84 -1.94 -22.88
CA GLY A 148 31.08 -2.55 -24.18
C GLY A 148 29.91 -3.32 -24.78
N ASP A 149 28.72 -3.30 -24.15
CA ASP A 149 27.52 -3.98 -24.61
C ASP A 149 26.23 -3.20 -24.33
N PHE A 150 25.16 -3.52 -25.07
CA PHE A 150 23.82 -2.96 -24.85
C PHE A 150 23.10 -3.69 -23.74
N LYS A 151 22.88 -3.02 -22.60
CA LYS A 151 22.20 -3.59 -21.44
C LYS A 151 20.78 -3.05 -21.31
N PRO A 152 19.78 -3.92 -21.05
CA PRO A 152 18.44 -3.46 -20.76
C PRO A 152 18.41 -2.64 -19.46
N PRO A 153 17.46 -1.69 -19.32
CA PRO A 153 17.27 -0.99 -18.07
C PRO A 153 16.89 -1.97 -16.96
N GLU A 154 17.34 -1.67 -15.74
CA GLU A 154 17.02 -2.47 -14.56
C GLU A 154 16.02 -1.74 -13.67
N HIS A 155 15.17 -2.51 -12.99
CA HIS A 155 14.22 -1.99 -12.01
C HIS A 155 14.28 -2.83 -10.74
N LYS A 156 14.30 -2.18 -9.58
CA LYS A 156 14.47 -2.83 -8.27
C LYS A 156 13.41 -3.90 -7.96
N TRP A 157 12.21 -3.78 -8.55
CA TRP A 157 11.13 -4.74 -8.39
C TRP A 157 10.87 -5.59 -9.66
N GLY A 158 11.85 -5.71 -10.54
CA GLY A 158 11.73 -6.51 -11.77
C GLY A 158 10.64 -6.03 -12.73
N GLY A 159 10.35 -4.72 -12.77
CA GLY A 159 9.32 -4.13 -13.65
C GLY A 159 7.87 -4.30 -13.20
N ARG A 160 7.65 -4.84 -12.00
CA ARG A 160 6.32 -4.93 -11.36
C ARG A 160 6.09 -3.81 -10.35
N LYS A 161 4.85 -3.58 -9.98
CA LYS A 161 4.48 -2.70 -8.88
C LYS A 161 4.95 -3.30 -7.56
N PRO A 162 5.57 -2.51 -6.64
CA PRO A 162 5.87 -2.99 -5.31
C PRO A 162 4.58 -3.17 -4.49
N ILE A 163 4.60 -4.11 -3.58
CA ILE A 163 3.52 -4.33 -2.61
C ILE A 163 3.90 -3.60 -1.33
N CYS A 164 3.13 -2.55 -0.99
CA CYS A 164 3.44 -1.66 0.12
C CYS A 164 2.50 -1.88 1.32
N ALA A 165 3.06 -1.74 2.53
CA ALA A 165 2.32 -1.70 3.78
C ALA A 165 2.68 -0.48 4.62
N LEU A 166 1.76 -0.03 5.46
CA LEU A 166 1.96 1.00 6.48
C LEU A 166 1.44 0.50 7.81
N LEU A 167 2.31 0.46 8.79
CA LEU A 167 2.03 0.04 10.16
C LEU A 167 2.03 1.25 11.09
N PHE A 168 0.93 1.45 11.81
CA PHE A 168 0.82 2.39 12.92
C PHE A 168 0.89 1.62 14.24
N ASP A 169 1.94 1.82 15.02
CA ASP A 169 2.09 1.18 16.33
C ASP A 169 2.34 2.23 17.41
N ASP A 170 1.58 2.13 18.50
CA ASP A 170 1.66 2.99 19.68
C ASP A 170 1.48 4.52 19.37
N CYS A 171 0.65 4.84 18.37
CA CYS A 171 0.41 6.21 17.91
C CYS A 171 -0.84 6.86 18.51
N MET A 172 -1.67 6.12 19.26
CA MET A 172 -2.91 6.66 19.83
C MET A 172 -2.62 7.83 20.78
N GLY A 173 -3.41 8.89 20.67
CA GLY A 173 -3.24 10.10 21.48
C GLY A 173 -2.25 11.12 20.91
N SER A 174 -1.47 10.78 19.91
CA SER A 174 -0.53 11.70 19.23
C SER A 174 -1.24 12.78 18.40
N GLN A 175 -0.46 13.78 17.94
CA GLN A 175 -0.99 14.81 17.04
C GLN A 175 -1.47 14.21 15.70
N LEU A 176 -0.91 13.12 15.26
CA LEU A 176 -1.36 12.41 14.08
C LEU A 176 -2.83 11.95 14.20
N PHE A 177 -3.22 11.44 15.37
CA PHE A 177 -4.58 10.98 15.66
C PHE A 177 -5.54 12.07 16.15
N THR A 178 -5.06 13.28 16.35
CA THR A 178 -5.88 14.45 16.70
C THR A 178 -5.92 15.45 15.54
N LYS A 179 -4.90 16.25 15.36
CA LYS A 179 -4.81 17.26 14.28
C LYS A 179 -4.70 16.63 12.89
N GLY A 180 -4.01 15.47 12.77
CA GLY A 180 -3.79 14.74 11.52
C GLY A 180 -4.94 13.82 11.12
N ILE A 181 -6.00 13.69 11.91
CA ILE A 181 -7.08 12.71 11.67
C ILE A 181 -7.74 12.87 10.29
N ARG A 182 -7.82 14.09 9.74
CA ARG A 182 -8.34 14.32 8.40
C ARG A 182 -7.45 13.67 7.33
N GLN A 183 -6.13 13.73 7.50
CA GLN A 183 -5.18 13.11 6.55
C GLN A 183 -5.25 11.58 6.65
N LEU A 184 -5.39 11.03 7.86
CA LEU A 184 -5.57 9.59 8.08
C LEU A 184 -6.87 9.09 7.45
N ASN A 185 -7.99 9.83 7.61
CA ASN A 185 -9.25 9.50 6.96
C ASN A 185 -9.13 9.50 5.44
N GLN A 186 -8.49 10.51 4.86
CA GLN A 186 -8.23 10.56 3.41
C GLN A 186 -7.38 9.38 2.96
N LEU A 187 -6.29 9.08 3.67
CA LEU A 187 -5.45 7.93 3.37
C LEU A 187 -6.26 6.64 3.41
N THR A 188 -7.09 6.44 4.44
CA THR A 188 -7.93 5.25 4.58
C THR A 188 -8.91 5.06 3.41
N ILE A 189 -9.49 6.16 2.90
CA ILE A 189 -10.41 6.09 1.76
C ILE A 189 -9.66 5.80 0.45
N PHE A 190 -8.49 6.41 0.26
CA PHE A 190 -7.75 6.37 -1.01
C PHE A 190 -6.59 5.37 -1.05
N HIS A 191 -6.33 4.63 0.01
CA HIS A 191 -5.15 3.76 0.13
C HIS A 191 -4.96 2.79 -1.05
N ARG A 192 -6.05 2.31 -1.65
CA ARG A 192 -6.01 1.40 -2.82
C ARG A 192 -5.64 2.11 -4.12
N HIS A 193 -5.85 3.43 -4.18
CA HIS A 193 -5.62 4.27 -5.36
C HIS A 193 -4.38 5.16 -5.20
N LEU A 194 -3.59 4.93 -4.17
CA LEU A 194 -2.36 5.68 -3.92
C LEU A 194 -1.33 5.39 -5.00
N ALA A 195 -0.67 6.43 -5.50
CA ALA A 195 0.36 6.36 -6.54
C ALA A 195 -0.14 5.65 -7.83
N PRO A 196 -0.98 6.33 -8.62
CA PRO A 196 -1.48 5.79 -9.88
C PRO A 196 -0.33 5.51 -10.86
N VAL A 197 -0.44 4.41 -11.60
CA VAL A 197 0.50 3.99 -12.65
C VAL A 197 -0.24 3.96 -13.97
N LYS A 198 0.31 4.58 -15.00
CA LYS A 198 -0.31 4.72 -16.32
C LYS A 198 -0.70 3.36 -16.91
N ASN A 199 -1.99 3.21 -17.22
CA ASN A 199 -2.59 2.00 -17.77
C ASN A 199 -2.50 0.74 -16.88
N ASP A 200 -2.15 0.88 -15.59
CA ASP A 200 -1.95 -0.26 -14.68
C ASP A 200 -2.51 -0.01 -13.27
N GLY A 201 -3.55 0.82 -13.15
CA GLY A 201 -4.19 1.11 -11.87
C GLY A 201 -3.30 1.96 -10.95
N ALA A 202 -3.06 1.49 -9.72
CA ALA A 202 -2.20 2.18 -8.74
C ALA A 202 -1.30 1.17 -8.00
N ILE A 203 -0.28 1.67 -7.31
CA ILE A 203 0.52 0.84 -6.39
C ILE A 203 -0.36 0.44 -5.21
N GLY A 204 -1.02 1.41 -4.58
CA GLY A 204 -1.79 1.18 -3.38
C GLY A 204 -0.93 0.87 -2.15
N ILE A 205 -1.57 0.83 -0.98
CA ILE A 205 -0.90 0.50 0.28
C ILE A 205 -1.86 -0.22 1.22
N SER A 206 -1.40 -1.26 1.91
CA SER A 206 -2.15 -1.90 2.99
C SER A 206 -1.92 -1.17 4.30
N LEU A 207 -2.97 -0.97 5.09
CA LEU A 207 -2.92 -0.24 6.36
C LEU A 207 -3.10 -1.20 7.53
N PHE A 208 -2.24 -1.08 8.53
CA PHE A 208 -2.27 -1.85 9.78
C PHE A 208 -2.28 -0.88 10.96
N TRP A 209 -3.30 -0.98 11.80
CA TRP A 209 -3.50 -0.11 12.95
C TRP A 209 -3.43 -0.92 14.23
N LEU A 210 -2.38 -0.75 15.04
CA LEU A 210 -2.27 -1.35 16.36
C LEU A 210 -2.84 -0.40 17.40
N LEU A 211 -3.98 -0.78 17.96
CA LEU A 211 -4.80 0.08 18.80
C LEU A 211 -4.91 -0.50 20.22
N GLN A 212 -4.82 0.35 21.20
CA GLN A 212 -5.03 -0.06 22.60
C GLN A 212 -6.52 -0.14 22.96
N SER A 213 -7.36 0.61 22.24
CA SER A 213 -8.81 0.64 22.44
C SER A 213 -9.51 0.86 21.09
N TYR A 214 -10.64 0.22 20.89
CA TYR A 214 -11.51 0.42 19.72
C TYR A 214 -12.27 1.74 19.81
N LEU A 215 -12.72 2.08 21.03
CA LEU A 215 -13.37 3.34 21.35
C LEU A 215 -12.44 4.19 22.21
N ALA A 216 -11.95 5.30 21.67
CA ALA A 216 -11.26 6.30 22.42
C ALA A 216 -12.00 7.64 22.30
N GLN A 217 -12.22 8.31 23.43
CA GLN A 217 -12.92 9.61 23.46
C GLN A 217 -12.11 10.71 22.80
N SER A 218 -10.77 10.62 22.86
CA SER A 218 -9.85 11.57 22.26
C SER A 218 -8.60 10.85 21.76
N GLY A 219 -8.11 11.22 20.57
CA GLY A 219 -6.87 10.66 20.02
C GLY A 219 -6.93 9.19 19.61
N GLY A 220 -8.13 8.63 19.45
CA GLY A 220 -8.36 7.30 18.88
C GLY A 220 -8.68 7.36 17.40
N ILE A 221 -9.01 6.18 16.84
CA ILE A 221 -9.41 6.08 15.44
C ILE A 221 -10.80 6.68 15.22
N SER A 222 -10.95 7.33 14.09
CA SER A 222 -12.24 7.90 13.67
C SER A 222 -13.21 6.79 13.22
N LYS A 223 -14.52 7.11 13.23
CA LYS A 223 -15.53 6.24 12.64
C LYS A 223 -15.25 5.95 11.16
N CYS A 224 -14.65 6.91 10.43
CA CYS A 224 -14.25 6.72 9.05
C CYS A 224 -13.25 5.56 8.89
N ILE A 225 -12.23 5.49 9.75
CA ILE A 225 -11.24 4.40 9.71
C ILE A 225 -11.89 3.07 10.07
N ARG A 226 -12.75 3.03 11.09
CA ARG A 226 -13.47 1.81 11.50
C ARG A 226 -14.38 1.29 10.39
N ASN A 227 -15.22 2.14 9.82
CA ASN A 227 -16.16 1.76 8.76
C ASN A 227 -15.49 1.32 7.45
N ASN A 228 -14.22 1.69 7.23
CA ASN A 228 -13.43 1.24 6.08
C ASN A 228 -12.49 0.08 6.43
N ALA A 229 -12.58 -0.48 7.63
CA ALA A 229 -11.81 -1.66 8.00
C ALA A 229 -12.26 -2.87 7.16
N THR A 230 -11.30 -3.57 6.60
CA THR A 230 -11.54 -4.82 5.85
C THR A 230 -11.32 -6.05 6.71
N SER A 231 -10.58 -5.90 7.81
CA SER A 231 -10.25 -6.97 8.74
C SER A 231 -10.09 -6.40 10.15
N LEU A 232 -10.58 -7.12 11.14
CA LEU A 232 -10.47 -6.78 12.55
C LEU A 232 -9.95 -7.97 13.34
N ILE A 233 -8.88 -7.76 14.10
CA ILE A 233 -8.40 -8.68 15.14
C ILE A 233 -8.67 -8.00 16.47
N PHE A 234 -9.54 -8.59 17.25
CA PHE A 234 -9.94 -8.05 18.54
C PHE A 234 -9.49 -9.00 19.66
N PHE A 235 -8.50 -8.56 20.45
CA PHE A 235 -8.05 -9.28 21.62
C PHE A 235 -9.05 -9.13 22.76
N LYS A 236 -8.99 -10.04 23.73
CA LYS A 236 -9.90 -10.03 24.88
C LYS A 236 -9.96 -8.63 25.54
N SER A 237 -11.16 -8.05 25.58
CA SER A 237 -11.43 -6.79 26.26
C SER A 237 -12.09 -7.05 27.62
N LYS A 238 -11.86 -6.15 28.58
CA LYS A 238 -12.57 -6.09 29.87
C LYS A 238 -13.75 -5.09 29.80
N SER A 239 -13.93 -4.39 28.68
CA SER A 239 -14.97 -3.38 28.51
C SER A 239 -16.10 -3.95 27.68
N ASP A 240 -17.24 -4.22 28.32
CA ASP A 240 -18.46 -4.69 27.65
C ASP A 240 -18.91 -3.71 26.57
N LYS A 241 -18.80 -2.40 26.83
CA LYS A 241 -19.11 -1.35 25.85
C LYS A 241 -18.30 -1.48 24.56
N GLN A 242 -17.01 -1.80 24.62
CA GLN A 242 -16.21 -2.01 23.40
C GLN A 242 -16.63 -3.28 22.66
N ILE A 243 -17.00 -4.33 23.39
CA ILE A 243 -17.47 -5.59 22.80
C ILE A 243 -18.81 -5.37 22.07
N GLU A 244 -19.74 -4.66 22.70
CA GLU A 244 -21.03 -4.30 22.11
C GLU A 244 -20.86 -3.46 20.84
N GLU A 245 -20.00 -2.44 20.86
CA GLU A 245 -19.75 -1.59 19.69
C GLU A 245 -19.14 -2.39 18.53
N VAL A 246 -18.11 -3.20 18.80
CA VAL A 246 -17.52 -4.08 17.79
C VAL A 246 -18.57 -5.03 17.22
N SER A 247 -19.41 -5.63 18.07
CA SER A 247 -20.48 -6.52 17.62
C SER A 247 -21.56 -5.82 16.80
N SER A 248 -21.77 -4.52 17.01
CA SER A 248 -22.74 -3.73 16.26
C SER A 248 -22.21 -3.18 14.93
N GLU A 249 -20.90 -2.98 14.81
CA GLU A 249 -20.24 -2.46 13.59
C GLU A 249 -19.75 -3.60 12.66
N CYS A 250 -19.55 -4.81 13.16
CA CYS A 250 -19.09 -6.01 12.42
C CYS A 250 -20.20 -7.03 12.24
#